data_5883af6b2e25c84582c50b17d1132082
#
_entry.id   5883af6b2e25c84582c50b17d1132082
#
_cell.length_a   1.000
_cell.length_b   1.000
_cell.length_c   1.000
_cell.angle_alpha   90.00
_cell.angle_beta   90.00
_cell.angle_gamma   90.00
#
_symmetry.space_group_name_H-M   'P 1'
#
loop_
_entity.id
_entity.type
_entity.pdbx_description
1 polymer ?
#
loop_
_entity_poly.entity_id
_entity_poly.type
_entity_poly.pdbx_seq_one_letter_code
_entity_poly.pdbx_strand_id
1 'polypeptide(L)'
;YSIEKMKYFLRLTRKYKSYDKFNHKLNAYIERLQLFHNSIRDLPKNSQQIGKITYIGKLMRNFYVLYDDQELEHIIEFSFGFHGYIDSIKGLNKNLKSKKMNTCKFSKKLTFKLKNMYHPTIDEPIKNSLNMNKSIIITGPNAAGKTTTIKATIINLLLTQQLGLGIFEKCNTSTFDYIHCYLNIPDSCSRDSLFQAEARRCKDILDCIIKYPKKTHFCIFDELYSGTNPFEAISSAYSYLNYISKNKNVRFLLTTHFIRLCKLFENESKIINKSMKTKLDTNNNPIYTYKITNGISTVKGGVSVLRNLKYPENIIKMSTHILEKI
;
A
#
# COMPACT_ATOMS: atom_id res chain seq x y z
N TYR A 1 -31.64 4.85 -11.68
CA TYR A 1 -30.39 5.57 -11.39
C TYR A 1 -29.22 4.99 -12.20
N SER A 2 -28.95 3.65 -12.10
CA SER A 2 -27.83 3.01 -12.81
C SER A 2 -27.91 3.26 -14.31
N ILE A 3 -29.04 2.92 -14.92
CA ILE A 3 -29.31 3.10 -16.35
C ILE A 3 -29.09 4.56 -16.79
N GLU A 4 -29.57 5.53 -16.03
CA GLU A 4 -29.42 6.95 -16.35
C GLU A 4 -27.95 7.41 -16.36
N LYS A 5 -27.15 6.94 -15.39
CA LYS A 5 -25.72 7.23 -15.34
C LYS A 5 -24.96 6.59 -16.49
N MET A 6 -25.27 5.35 -16.83
CA MET A 6 -24.67 4.67 -17.99
C MET A 6 -25.02 5.39 -19.29
N LYS A 7 -26.28 5.81 -19.49
CA LYS A 7 -26.73 6.61 -20.63
C LYS A 7 -26.01 7.96 -20.71
N TYR A 8 -25.82 8.62 -19.57
CA TYR A 8 -25.07 9.87 -19.51
C TYR A 8 -23.62 9.68 -19.96
N PHE A 9 -22.94 8.65 -19.45
CA PHE A 9 -21.58 8.34 -19.83
C PHE A 9 -21.45 8.00 -21.33
N LEU A 10 -22.37 7.19 -21.84
CA LEU A 10 -22.43 6.85 -23.25
C LEU A 10 -22.52 8.10 -24.16
N ARG A 11 -23.34 9.09 -23.77
CA ARG A 11 -23.44 10.37 -24.49
C ARG A 11 -22.11 11.15 -24.50
N LEU A 12 -21.38 11.14 -23.38
CA LEU A 12 -20.09 11.83 -23.28
C LEU A 12 -19.00 11.18 -24.12
N THR A 13 -19.01 9.85 -24.26
CA THR A 13 -17.94 9.08 -24.89
C THR A 13 -18.16 8.82 -26.39
N ARG A 14 -19.37 8.99 -26.92
CA ARG A 14 -19.73 8.79 -28.34
C ARG A 14 -18.80 9.53 -29.34
N LYS A 15 -18.29 10.67 -28.95
CA LYS A 15 -17.39 11.50 -29.81
C LYS A 15 -15.96 10.96 -29.93
N TYR A 16 -15.60 9.95 -29.13
CA TYR A 16 -14.23 9.41 -29.09
C TYR A 16 -14.19 7.99 -29.69
N LYS A 17 -13.56 7.82 -30.84
CA LYS A 17 -13.40 6.51 -31.52
C LYS A 17 -12.76 5.43 -30.62
N SER A 18 -11.89 5.81 -29.70
CA SER A 18 -11.28 4.88 -28.74
C SER A 18 -12.29 4.17 -27.83
N TYR A 19 -13.49 4.71 -27.70
CA TYR A 19 -14.56 4.14 -26.88
C TYR A 19 -15.60 3.33 -27.68
N ASP A 20 -15.49 3.22 -29.03
CA ASP A 20 -16.54 2.61 -29.87
C ASP A 20 -16.92 1.20 -29.41
N LYS A 21 -15.96 0.29 -29.20
CA LYS A 21 -16.21 -1.07 -28.72
C LYS A 21 -16.88 -1.08 -27.35
N PHE A 22 -16.41 -0.23 -26.44
CA PHE A 22 -16.98 -0.10 -25.11
C PHE A 22 -18.40 0.47 -25.16
N ASN A 23 -18.63 1.51 -25.95
CA ASN A 23 -19.93 2.14 -26.11
C ASN A 23 -20.97 1.19 -26.69
N HIS A 24 -20.57 0.35 -27.65
CA HIS A 24 -21.46 -0.67 -28.22
C HIS A 24 -21.89 -1.67 -27.15
N LYS A 25 -20.95 -2.21 -26.37
CA LYS A 25 -21.25 -3.12 -25.26
C LYS A 25 -22.08 -2.45 -24.17
N LEU A 26 -21.76 -1.21 -23.81
CA LEU A 26 -22.50 -0.44 -22.81
C LEU A 26 -23.95 -0.20 -23.23
N ASN A 27 -24.19 0.09 -24.51
CA ASN A 27 -25.53 0.29 -25.04
C ASN A 27 -26.38 -1.00 -24.94
N ALA A 28 -25.83 -2.15 -25.33
CA ALA A 28 -26.50 -3.44 -25.19
C ALA A 28 -26.88 -3.74 -23.71
N TYR A 29 -25.97 -3.44 -22.80
CA TYR A 29 -26.24 -3.61 -21.37
C TYR A 29 -27.33 -2.67 -20.85
N ILE A 30 -27.35 -1.42 -21.32
CA ILE A 30 -28.40 -0.46 -20.99
C ILE A 30 -29.77 -0.97 -21.47
N GLU A 31 -29.85 -1.46 -22.70
CA GLU A 31 -31.08 -2.00 -23.27
C GLU A 31 -31.60 -3.19 -22.45
N ARG A 32 -30.72 -4.14 -22.11
CA ARG A 32 -31.11 -5.32 -21.32
C ARG A 32 -31.57 -4.96 -19.91
N LEU A 33 -30.84 -4.08 -19.21
CA LEU A 33 -31.25 -3.55 -17.91
C LEU A 33 -32.58 -2.80 -17.97
N GLN A 34 -32.85 -2.09 -19.06
CA GLN A 34 -34.08 -1.34 -19.25
C GLN A 34 -35.28 -2.25 -19.42
N LEU A 35 -35.13 -3.35 -20.19
CA LEU A 35 -36.16 -4.39 -20.33
C LEU A 35 -36.50 -5.01 -18.96
N PHE A 36 -35.50 -5.39 -18.21
CA PHE A 36 -35.70 -5.93 -16.86
C PHE A 36 -36.31 -4.90 -15.89
N HIS A 37 -35.85 -3.66 -15.90
CA HIS A 37 -36.43 -2.59 -15.09
C HIS A 37 -37.88 -2.36 -15.40
N ASN A 38 -38.28 -2.37 -16.68
CA ASN A 38 -39.69 -2.21 -17.09
C ASN A 38 -40.54 -3.37 -16.57
N SER A 39 -40.06 -4.62 -16.62
CA SER A 39 -40.79 -5.77 -16.09
C SER A 39 -41.05 -5.68 -14.58
N ILE A 40 -40.19 -5.04 -13.83
CA ILE A 40 -40.37 -4.77 -12.40
C ILE A 40 -41.30 -3.57 -12.17
N ARG A 41 -41.16 -2.50 -12.97
CA ARG A 41 -41.95 -1.28 -12.84
C ARG A 41 -43.41 -1.48 -13.11
N ASP A 42 -43.72 -2.37 -14.05
CA ASP A 42 -45.10 -2.69 -14.47
C ASP A 42 -45.85 -3.61 -13.49
N LEU A 43 -45.24 -3.86 -12.31
CA LEU A 43 -45.94 -4.53 -11.22
C LEU A 43 -47.02 -3.60 -10.64
N PRO A 44 -48.29 -4.06 -10.55
CA PRO A 44 -49.39 -3.24 -10.07
C PRO A 44 -49.16 -2.83 -8.60
N LYS A 45 -49.18 -1.54 -8.34
CA LYS A 45 -48.95 -0.99 -6.99
C LYS A 45 -50.15 -1.12 -6.04
N ASN A 46 -51.34 -1.25 -6.59
CA ASN A 46 -52.59 -1.43 -5.81
C ASN A 46 -53.45 -2.49 -6.51
N SER A 47 -53.71 -3.61 -5.86
CA SER A 47 -54.57 -4.67 -6.42
C SER A 47 -55.66 -5.10 -5.43
N GLN A 48 -56.92 -5.12 -5.92
CA GLN A 48 -58.00 -5.88 -5.32
C GLN A 48 -57.60 -7.37 -5.24
N GLN A 49 -58.29 -8.19 -4.44
CA GLN A 49 -57.86 -9.56 -4.07
C GLN A 49 -57.40 -10.45 -5.24
N ILE A 50 -58.02 -10.41 -6.40
CA ILE A 50 -57.64 -11.18 -7.61
C ILE A 50 -56.30 -10.69 -8.19
N GLY A 51 -56.02 -9.41 -8.10
CA GLY A 51 -54.73 -8.82 -8.53
C GLY A 51 -53.54 -9.20 -7.67
N LYS A 52 -53.72 -9.66 -6.44
CA LYS A 52 -52.61 -10.08 -5.56
C LYS A 52 -51.93 -11.37 -6.03
N ILE A 53 -52.71 -12.33 -6.57
CA ILE A 53 -52.17 -13.60 -7.08
C ILE A 53 -51.35 -13.35 -8.33
N THR A 54 -51.86 -12.54 -9.27
CA THR A 54 -51.08 -12.15 -10.47
C THR A 54 -49.87 -11.30 -10.15
N TYR A 55 -49.92 -10.47 -9.11
CA TYR A 55 -48.78 -9.72 -8.62
C TYR A 55 -47.66 -10.63 -8.08
N ILE A 56 -48.01 -11.59 -7.20
CA ILE A 56 -47.11 -12.58 -6.65
C ILE A 56 -46.47 -13.41 -7.77
N GLY A 57 -47.27 -13.89 -8.74
CA GLY A 57 -46.77 -14.64 -9.89
C GLY A 57 -45.77 -13.85 -10.74
N LYS A 58 -46.02 -12.56 -11.00
CA LYS A 58 -45.09 -11.69 -11.72
C LYS A 58 -43.84 -11.42 -10.90
N LEU A 59 -43.95 -11.24 -9.60
CA LEU A 59 -42.81 -11.04 -8.70
C LEU A 59 -41.93 -12.29 -8.68
N MET A 60 -42.50 -13.47 -8.48
CA MET A 60 -41.79 -14.75 -8.52
C MET A 60 -41.11 -14.99 -9.86
N ARG A 61 -41.77 -14.68 -10.97
CA ARG A 61 -41.16 -14.75 -12.29
C ARG A 61 -39.92 -13.85 -12.41
N ASN A 62 -40.00 -12.63 -11.92
CA ASN A 62 -38.84 -11.72 -11.98
C ASN A 62 -37.69 -12.22 -11.11
N PHE A 63 -37.96 -12.80 -9.93
CA PHE A 63 -36.95 -13.47 -9.13
C PHE A 63 -36.33 -14.68 -9.83
N TYR A 64 -37.18 -15.51 -10.48
CA TYR A 64 -36.70 -16.66 -11.25
C TYR A 64 -35.80 -16.22 -12.42
N VAL A 65 -36.24 -15.23 -13.19
CA VAL A 65 -35.42 -14.65 -14.29
C VAL A 65 -34.10 -14.13 -13.79
N LEU A 66 -34.10 -13.44 -12.63
CA LEU A 66 -32.87 -12.92 -12.03
C LEU A 66 -31.91 -14.04 -11.61
N TYR A 67 -32.44 -15.19 -11.15
CA TYR A 67 -31.67 -16.34 -10.72
C TYR A 67 -31.16 -17.20 -11.90
N ASP A 68 -31.96 -17.37 -12.93
CA ASP A 68 -31.74 -18.29 -14.07
C ASP A 68 -30.93 -17.62 -15.21
N ASP A 69 -31.08 -16.30 -15.37
CA ASP A 69 -30.45 -15.52 -16.45
C ASP A 69 -29.03 -15.04 -16.04
N GLN A 70 -28.03 -15.90 -16.26
CA GLN A 70 -26.62 -15.59 -15.96
C GLN A 70 -26.12 -14.34 -16.70
N GLU A 71 -26.63 -14.04 -17.89
CA GLU A 71 -26.26 -12.82 -18.62
C GLU A 71 -26.78 -11.58 -17.90
N LEU A 72 -28.04 -11.62 -17.43
CA LEU A 72 -28.63 -10.52 -16.67
C LEU A 72 -27.89 -10.30 -15.35
N GLU A 73 -27.53 -11.37 -14.62
CA GLU A 73 -26.73 -11.31 -13.42
C GLU A 73 -25.40 -10.58 -13.68
N HIS A 74 -24.66 -11.03 -14.70
CA HIS A 74 -23.40 -10.39 -15.12
C HIS A 74 -23.57 -8.90 -15.47
N ILE A 75 -24.67 -8.54 -16.15
CA ILE A 75 -24.95 -7.13 -16.50
C ILE A 75 -25.24 -6.29 -15.26
N ILE A 76 -25.95 -6.86 -14.27
CA ILE A 76 -26.22 -6.19 -13.00
C ILE A 76 -24.92 -5.98 -12.23
N GLU A 77 -24.08 -7.01 -12.08
CA GLU A 77 -22.74 -6.89 -11.48
C GLU A 77 -21.90 -5.84 -12.20
N PHE A 78 -21.85 -5.88 -13.53
CA PHE A 78 -21.18 -4.86 -14.32
C PHE A 78 -21.69 -3.46 -13.99
N SER A 79 -23.01 -3.29 -13.81
CA SER A 79 -23.59 -1.99 -13.51
C SER A 79 -23.10 -1.44 -12.16
N PHE A 80 -22.95 -2.28 -11.14
CA PHE A 80 -22.38 -1.90 -9.84
C PHE A 80 -20.89 -1.56 -9.97
N GLY A 81 -20.12 -2.41 -10.64
CA GLY A 81 -18.71 -2.15 -10.92
C GLY A 81 -18.48 -0.85 -11.70
N PHE A 82 -19.33 -0.58 -12.70
CA PHE A 82 -19.32 0.67 -13.47
C PHE A 82 -19.53 1.90 -12.57
N HIS A 83 -20.48 1.84 -11.65
CA HIS A 83 -20.70 2.94 -10.70
C HIS A 83 -19.52 3.13 -9.77
N GLY A 84 -18.98 2.06 -9.18
CA GLY A 84 -17.79 2.10 -8.34
C GLY A 84 -16.60 2.74 -9.07
N TYR A 85 -16.41 2.39 -10.34
CA TYR A 85 -15.35 2.97 -11.16
C TYR A 85 -15.55 4.48 -11.40
N ILE A 86 -16.76 4.90 -11.77
CA ILE A 86 -17.09 6.33 -11.98
C ILE A 86 -16.93 7.14 -10.69
N ASP A 87 -17.37 6.62 -9.56
CA ASP A 87 -17.24 7.31 -8.27
C ASP A 87 -15.78 7.39 -7.83
N SER A 88 -14.99 6.35 -8.10
CA SER A 88 -13.53 6.37 -7.89
C SER A 88 -12.86 7.46 -8.72
N ILE A 89 -13.18 7.58 -10.02
CA ILE A 89 -12.65 8.65 -10.89
C ILE A 89 -13.05 10.03 -10.39
N LYS A 90 -14.30 10.22 -9.93
CA LYS A 90 -14.74 11.49 -9.36
C LYS A 90 -14.00 11.82 -8.08
N GLY A 91 -13.78 10.82 -7.20
CA GLY A 91 -12.99 10.95 -5.98
C GLY A 91 -11.55 11.37 -6.29
N LEU A 92 -10.92 10.71 -7.26
CA LEU A 92 -9.56 11.06 -7.72
C LEU A 92 -9.51 12.49 -8.27
N ASN A 93 -10.46 12.88 -9.11
CA ASN A 93 -10.52 14.25 -9.66
C ASN A 93 -10.70 15.32 -8.55
N LYS A 94 -11.54 15.03 -7.54
CA LYS A 94 -11.70 15.90 -6.36
C LYS A 94 -10.39 16.04 -5.60
N ASN A 95 -9.67 14.95 -5.37
CA ASN A 95 -8.39 14.94 -4.69
C ASN A 95 -7.28 15.66 -5.48
N LEU A 96 -7.28 15.55 -6.81
CA LEU A 96 -6.39 16.31 -7.69
C LEU A 96 -6.68 17.81 -7.61
N LYS A 97 -7.94 18.22 -7.74
CA LYS A 97 -8.33 19.63 -7.64
C LYS A 97 -8.00 20.26 -6.29
N SER A 98 -8.15 19.52 -5.21
CA SER A 98 -7.79 19.96 -3.85
C SER A 98 -6.28 19.84 -3.54
N LYS A 99 -5.46 19.39 -4.49
CA LYS A 99 -4.00 19.14 -4.32
C LYS A 99 -3.66 18.17 -3.19
N LYS A 100 -4.61 17.33 -2.77
CA LYS A 100 -4.34 16.19 -1.87
C LYS A 100 -3.58 15.09 -2.59
N MET A 101 -3.81 14.93 -3.89
CA MET A 101 -3.07 14.04 -4.79
C MET A 101 -2.44 14.84 -5.93
N ASN A 102 -1.34 14.33 -6.46
CA ASN A 102 -0.67 14.92 -7.62
C ASN A 102 -0.30 13.83 -8.64
N THR A 103 -0.08 14.26 -9.89
CA THR A 103 0.37 13.39 -10.98
C THR A 103 1.85 13.03 -10.82
N CYS A 104 2.23 11.81 -11.20
CA CYS A 104 3.63 11.41 -11.29
C CYS A 104 4.18 11.59 -12.71
N LYS A 105 5.51 11.67 -12.81
CA LYS A 105 6.25 11.58 -14.07
C LYS A 105 6.88 10.19 -14.17
N PHE A 106 6.74 9.54 -15.34
CA PHE A 106 7.39 8.26 -15.60
C PHE A 106 8.74 8.44 -16.26
N SER A 107 9.73 7.66 -15.83
CA SER A 107 11.11 7.65 -16.33
C SER A 107 11.45 6.29 -16.90
N LYS A 108 12.27 6.29 -17.98
CA LYS A 108 12.84 5.06 -18.54
C LYS A 108 13.97 4.47 -17.67
N LYS A 109 14.64 5.31 -16.87
CA LYS A 109 15.69 4.85 -15.94
C LYS A 109 15.06 4.39 -14.64
N LEU A 110 15.56 3.29 -14.10
CA LEU A 110 15.10 2.75 -12.81
C LEU A 110 15.29 3.79 -11.71
N THR A 111 14.20 4.37 -11.27
CA THR A 111 14.15 5.42 -10.24
C THR A 111 12.80 5.40 -9.53
N PHE A 112 12.81 5.84 -8.28
CA PHE A 112 11.60 6.18 -7.52
C PHE A 112 11.92 7.35 -6.59
N LYS A 113 11.51 8.54 -7.00
CA LYS A 113 11.74 9.77 -6.25
C LYS A 113 10.41 10.35 -5.82
N LEU A 114 10.24 10.51 -4.52
CA LEU A 114 9.08 11.11 -3.88
C LEU A 114 9.49 12.38 -3.14
N LYS A 115 8.83 13.49 -3.43
CA LYS A 115 8.96 14.74 -2.69
C LYS A 115 7.72 14.97 -1.84
N ASN A 116 7.92 15.18 -0.54
CA ASN A 116 6.83 15.51 0.40
C ASN A 116 5.66 14.51 0.36
N MET A 117 5.98 13.19 0.35
CA MET A 117 4.99 12.14 0.51
C MET A 117 4.51 12.05 1.96
N TYR A 118 3.30 11.54 2.13
CA TYR A 118 2.74 11.25 3.44
C TYR A 118 1.75 10.07 3.40
N HIS A 119 1.39 9.58 4.58
CA HIS A 119 0.42 8.50 4.72
C HIS A 119 -1.01 9.08 4.68
N PRO A 120 -1.94 8.53 3.87
CA PRO A 120 -3.25 9.12 3.62
C PRO A 120 -4.19 9.20 4.82
N THR A 121 -4.00 8.32 5.82
CA THR A 121 -4.91 8.20 6.98
C THR A 121 -4.48 9.05 8.18
N ILE A 122 -3.40 9.81 8.05
CA ILE A 122 -2.90 10.66 9.14
C ILE A 122 -3.38 12.08 8.89
N ASP A 123 -4.11 12.62 9.85
CA ASP A 123 -4.41 14.05 9.91
C ASP A 123 -3.13 14.83 10.24
N GLU A 124 -2.90 15.96 9.58
CA GLU A 124 -1.69 16.79 9.74
C GLU A 124 -0.36 16.00 9.63
N PRO A 125 -0.14 15.24 8.54
CA PRO A 125 0.99 14.35 8.41
C PRO A 125 2.31 15.09 8.25
N ILE A 126 3.35 14.58 8.88
CA ILE A 126 4.72 15.01 8.62
C ILE A 126 5.16 14.47 7.27
N LYS A 127 5.36 15.36 6.30
CA LYS A 127 5.73 15.00 4.92
C LYS A 127 7.21 14.67 4.82
N ASN A 128 7.55 13.59 4.14
CA ASN A 128 8.92 13.11 3.92
C ASN A 128 9.25 12.97 2.44
N SER A 129 10.54 13.02 2.12
CA SER A 129 11.04 12.86 0.75
C SER A 129 12.01 11.69 0.69
N LEU A 130 11.87 10.86 -0.35
CA LEU A 130 12.75 9.73 -0.61
C LEU A 130 13.27 9.78 -2.04
N ASN A 131 14.56 9.43 -2.21
CA ASN A 131 15.19 9.27 -3.51
C ASN A 131 15.78 7.87 -3.59
N MET A 132 15.07 6.96 -4.24
CA MET A 132 15.44 5.56 -4.37
C MET A 132 16.18 5.25 -5.69
N ASN A 133 17.08 6.13 -6.11
CA ASN A 133 18.06 5.78 -7.13
C ASN A 133 18.99 4.66 -6.64
N LYS A 134 19.14 4.54 -5.34
CA LYS A 134 19.83 3.47 -4.60
C LYS A 134 18.85 2.85 -3.61
N SER A 135 19.13 1.66 -3.13
CA SER A 135 18.40 1.05 -2.01
C SER A 135 18.61 1.85 -0.74
N ILE A 136 17.61 1.84 0.16
CA ILE A 136 17.64 2.65 1.38
C ILE A 136 17.40 1.77 2.60
N ILE A 137 18.20 1.98 3.64
CA ILE A 137 17.98 1.45 4.97
C ILE A 137 17.63 2.62 5.89
N ILE A 138 16.51 2.53 6.61
CA ILE A 138 16.05 3.55 7.56
C ILE A 138 16.16 3.02 8.98
N THR A 139 16.99 3.69 9.80
CA THR A 139 17.11 3.40 11.22
C THR A 139 16.30 4.36 12.08
N GLY A 140 16.00 3.93 13.29
CA GLY A 140 15.36 4.76 14.30
C GLY A 140 14.76 3.92 15.42
N PRO A 141 14.50 4.53 16.58
CA PRO A 141 13.84 3.85 17.67
C PRO A 141 12.40 3.44 17.30
N ASN A 142 11.80 2.58 18.12
CA ASN A 142 10.39 2.24 17.96
C ASN A 142 9.53 3.50 18.14
N ALA A 143 8.36 3.54 17.52
CA ALA A 143 7.45 4.68 17.47
C ALA A 143 7.99 5.93 16.72
N ALA A 144 9.21 5.93 16.16
CA ALA A 144 9.74 7.06 15.40
C ALA A 144 9.12 7.23 13.98
N GLY A 145 8.20 6.35 13.57
CA GLY A 145 7.49 6.44 12.29
C GLY A 145 8.13 5.65 11.14
N LYS A 146 9.00 4.67 11.43
CA LYS A 146 9.63 3.78 10.42
C LYS A 146 8.58 3.06 9.57
N THR A 147 7.72 2.27 10.21
CA THR A 147 6.64 1.50 9.56
C THR A 147 5.66 2.40 8.80
N THR A 148 5.32 3.57 9.36
CA THR A 148 4.46 4.56 8.69
C THR A 148 5.10 5.07 7.40
N THR A 149 6.39 5.32 7.42
CA THR A 149 7.15 5.75 6.23
C THR A 149 7.16 4.68 5.14
N ILE A 150 7.39 3.42 5.51
CA ILE A 150 7.30 2.28 4.57
C ILE A 150 5.90 2.17 3.99
N LYS A 151 4.85 2.19 4.82
CA LYS A 151 3.46 2.13 4.37
C LYS A 151 3.11 3.28 3.44
N ALA A 152 3.54 4.51 3.76
CA ALA A 152 3.35 5.65 2.88
C ALA A 152 4.06 5.46 1.53
N THR A 153 5.26 4.88 1.52
CA THR A 153 6.04 4.64 0.30
C THR A 153 5.35 3.61 -0.60
N ILE A 154 4.91 2.45 -0.05
CA ILE A 154 4.27 1.41 -0.84
C ILE A 154 2.91 1.84 -1.38
N ILE A 155 2.09 2.54 -0.57
CA ILE A 155 0.80 3.08 -1.02
C ILE A 155 1.03 4.03 -2.21
N ASN A 156 2.00 4.93 -2.12
CA ASN A 156 2.31 5.85 -3.20
C ASN A 156 2.86 5.14 -4.45
N LEU A 157 3.66 4.09 -4.29
CA LEU A 157 4.12 3.28 -5.41
C LEU A 157 2.96 2.59 -6.13
N LEU A 158 2.06 1.95 -5.39
CA LEU A 158 0.87 1.29 -5.95
C LEU A 158 -0.04 2.27 -6.68
N LEU A 159 -0.35 3.41 -6.05
CA LEU A 159 -1.18 4.45 -6.65
C LEU A 159 -0.54 5.02 -7.92
N THR A 160 0.77 5.27 -7.93
CA THR A 160 1.46 5.78 -9.12
C THR A 160 1.46 4.78 -10.25
N GLN A 161 1.70 3.51 -10.01
CA GLN A 161 1.72 2.50 -11.07
C GLN A 161 0.33 2.19 -11.63
N GLN A 162 -0.71 2.23 -10.81
CA GLN A 162 -2.07 1.92 -11.24
C GLN A 162 -2.79 3.13 -11.86
N LEU A 163 -2.57 4.32 -11.31
CA LEU A 163 -3.37 5.50 -11.62
C LEU A 163 -2.56 6.67 -12.18
N GLY A 164 -1.23 6.61 -12.14
CA GLY A 164 -0.37 7.75 -12.46
C GLY A 164 -0.45 8.90 -11.44
N LEU A 165 -1.02 8.66 -10.27
CA LEU A 165 -1.32 9.63 -9.24
C LEU A 165 -0.78 9.16 -7.88
N GLY A 166 -0.61 10.07 -6.92
CA GLY A 166 -0.27 9.69 -5.56
C GLY A 166 -0.32 10.86 -4.59
N ILE A 167 -0.02 10.54 -3.34
CA ILE A 167 -0.12 11.41 -2.17
C ILE A 167 1.27 11.96 -1.86
N PHE A 168 1.69 12.90 -2.67
CA PHE A 168 3.00 13.56 -2.64
C PHE A 168 2.91 14.93 -3.32
N GLU A 169 3.91 15.76 -3.15
CA GLU A 169 4.03 17.01 -3.92
C GLU A 169 4.51 16.77 -5.35
N LYS A 170 5.57 15.95 -5.50
CA LYS A 170 6.12 15.56 -6.81
C LYS A 170 6.60 14.11 -6.77
N CYS A 171 6.41 13.39 -7.85
CA CYS A 171 6.95 12.05 -8.06
C CYS A 171 7.58 11.91 -9.43
N ASN A 172 8.72 11.22 -9.46
CA ASN A 172 9.34 10.71 -10.69
C ASN A 172 9.68 9.23 -10.45
N THR A 173 9.05 8.33 -11.19
CA THR A 173 9.21 6.89 -11.01
C THR A 173 9.40 6.19 -12.34
N SER A 174 10.06 5.03 -12.31
CA SER A 174 9.91 4.00 -13.35
C SER A 174 8.82 3.02 -12.93
N THR A 175 8.35 2.22 -13.86
CA THR A 175 7.51 1.07 -13.52
C THR A 175 8.37 -0.06 -12.93
N PHE A 176 7.82 -0.76 -11.95
CA PHE A 176 8.41 -1.99 -11.42
C PHE A 176 7.55 -3.17 -11.87
N ASP A 177 8.19 -4.20 -12.43
CA ASP A 177 7.51 -5.42 -12.86
C ASP A 177 7.00 -6.24 -11.67
N TYR A 178 7.76 -6.23 -10.56
CA TYR A 178 7.44 -6.95 -9.33
C TYR A 178 7.57 -6.03 -8.12
N ILE A 179 6.58 -6.10 -7.24
CA ILE A 179 6.57 -5.42 -5.95
C ILE A 179 6.47 -6.48 -4.85
N HIS A 180 7.48 -6.54 -3.99
CA HIS A 180 7.58 -7.51 -2.92
C HIS A 180 7.40 -6.80 -1.58
N CYS A 181 6.48 -7.32 -0.76
CA CYS A 181 6.20 -6.80 0.58
C CYS A 181 6.55 -7.84 1.64
N TYR A 182 7.40 -7.42 2.58
CA TYR A 182 7.69 -8.13 3.80
C TYR A 182 7.27 -7.21 4.96
N LEU A 183 5.98 -7.21 5.27
CA LEU A 183 5.36 -6.41 6.31
C LEU A 183 4.50 -7.32 7.18
N ASN A 184 4.60 -7.19 8.50
CA ASN A 184 3.75 -7.89 9.46
C ASN A 184 3.60 -9.38 9.12
N ILE A 185 4.70 -10.14 9.15
CA ILE A 185 4.63 -11.59 8.97
C ILE A 185 3.91 -12.16 10.19
N PRO A 186 2.71 -12.73 10.01
CA PRO A 186 2.01 -13.31 11.13
C PRO A 186 2.80 -14.50 11.68
N ASP A 187 2.82 -14.62 13.00
CA ASP A 187 3.21 -15.85 13.66
C ASP A 187 2.23 -16.95 13.22
N SER A 188 2.58 -17.64 12.14
CA SER A 188 1.69 -18.60 11.52
C SER A 188 1.77 -19.93 12.27
N CYS A 189 0.70 -20.22 13.01
CA CYS A 189 0.26 -21.57 13.38
C CYS A 189 1.36 -22.60 13.67
N SER A 190 1.67 -22.77 14.94
CA SER A 190 2.11 -24.02 15.61
C SER A 190 3.18 -24.94 14.99
N ARG A 191 3.64 -24.73 13.77
CA ARG A 191 4.64 -25.60 13.09
C ARG A 191 5.98 -24.92 12.80
N ASP A 192 6.01 -23.61 12.56
CA ASP A 192 7.22 -22.86 12.23
C ASP A 192 7.52 -21.82 13.30
N SER A 193 8.80 -21.66 13.65
CA SER A 193 9.21 -20.48 14.40
C SER A 193 9.04 -19.22 13.53
N LEU A 194 8.85 -18.06 14.15
CA LEU A 194 8.76 -16.77 13.44
C LEU A 194 9.91 -16.61 12.45
N PHE A 195 11.13 -16.93 12.85
CA PHE A 195 12.31 -16.87 11.98
C PHE A 195 12.19 -17.77 10.74
N GLN A 196 11.60 -18.96 10.86
CA GLN A 196 11.38 -19.84 9.71
C GLN A 196 10.38 -19.26 8.73
N ALA A 197 9.28 -18.67 9.23
CA ALA A 197 8.29 -17.99 8.39
C ALA A 197 8.90 -16.76 7.66
N GLU A 198 9.71 -15.99 8.38
CA GLU A 198 10.48 -14.88 7.83
C GLU A 198 11.46 -15.34 6.73
N ALA A 199 12.21 -16.41 6.99
CA ALA A 199 13.16 -16.97 6.04
C ALA A 199 12.48 -17.52 4.76
N ARG A 200 11.33 -18.18 4.89
CA ARG A 200 10.54 -18.63 3.74
C ARG A 200 10.09 -17.45 2.89
N ARG A 201 9.56 -16.38 3.52
CA ARG A 201 9.13 -15.20 2.78
C ARG A 201 10.30 -14.55 2.03
N CYS A 202 11.46 -14.47 2.64
CA CYS A 202 12.68 -13.99 1.97
C CYS A 202 13.10 -14.91 0.82
N LYS A 203 12.97 -16.22 0.99
CA LYS A 203 13.26 -17.19 -0.05
C LYS A 203 12.33 -17.03 -1.25
N ASP A 204 11.02 -16.87 -1.05
CA ASP A 204 10.05 -16.63 -2.13
C ASP A 204 10.41 -15.39 -2.95
N ILE A 205 10.78 -14.29 -2.27
CA ILE A 205 11.22 -13.05 -2.92
C ILE A 205 12.51 -13.30 -3.72
N LEU A 206 13.47 -14.01 -3.14
CA LEU A 206 14.74 -14.34 -3.76
C LEU A 206 14.55 -15.20 -5.02
N ASP A 207 13.69 -16.21 -4.95
CA ASP A 207 13.39 -17.09 -6.07
C ASP A 207 12.76 -16.34 -7.23
N CYS A 208 11.86 -15.40 -6.94
CA CYS A 208 11.31 -14.52 -7.96
C CYS A 208 12.38 -13.63 -8.62
N ILE A 209 13.30 -13.07 -7.84
CA ILE A 209 14.41 -12.25 -8.37
C ILE A 209 15.36 -13.10 -9.23
N ILE A 210 15.69 -14.32 -8.80
CA ILE A 210 16.54 -15.26 -9.54
C ILE A 210 15.87 -15.70 -10.83
N LYS A 211 14.57 -16.01 -10.78
CA LYS A 211 13.79 -16.44 -11.95
C LYS A 211 13.66 -15.34 -13.01
N TYR A 212 13.56 -14.07 -12.58
CA TYR A 212 13.35 -12.95 -13.47
C TYR A 212 14.40 -11.83 -13.31
N PRO A 213 15.70 -12.10 -13.52
CA PRO A 213 16.80 -11.20 -13.15
C PRO A 213 16.85 -9.91 -14.01
N LYS A 214 16.24 -9.93 -15.20
CA LYS A 214 16.15 -8.77 -16.11
C LYS A 214 14.96 -7.87 -15.81
N LYS A 215 13.99 -8.34 -15.03
CA LYS A 215 12.83 -7.58 -14.60
C LYS A 215 13.17 -6.66 -13.45
N THR A 216 12.38 -5.61 -13.29
CA THR A 216 12.58 -4.63 -12.22
C THR A 216 11.79 -5.03 -10.97
N HIS A 217 12.48 -5.06 -9.83
CA HIS A 217 11.92 -5.46 -8.55
C HIS A 217 12.01 -4.34 -7.53
N PHE A 218 10.91 -4.05 -6.84
CA PHE A 218 10.87 -3.18 -5.67
C PHE A 218 10.55 -4.02 -4.44
N CYS A 219 11.47 -4.05 -3.47
CA CYS A 219 11.33 -4.85 -2.27
C CYS A 219 11.15 -3.94 -1.06
N ILE A 220 10.21 -4.25 -0.19
CA ILE A 220 9.99 -3.54 1.07
C ILE A 220 10.12 -4.53 2.22
N PHE A 221 10.93 -4.16 3.22
CA PHE A 221 11.20 -4.96 4.40
C PHE A 221 10.99 -4.11 5.66
N ASP A 222 10.13 -4.55 6.56
CA ASP A 222 9.97 -3.96 7.90
C ASP A 222 10.56 -4.93 8.93
N GLU A 223 11.69 -4.54 9.54
CA GLU A 223 12.41 -5.30 10.57
C GLU A 223 12.75 -6.75 10.16
N LEU A 224 13.59 -6.88 9.15
CA LEU A 224 13.98 -8.17 8.55
C LEU A 224 14.65 -9.10 9.57
N TYR A 225 14.19 -10.37 9.67
CA TYR A 225 14.69 -11.42 10.55
C TYR A 225 14.63 -11.05 12.06
N SER A 226 13.53 -10.44 12.48
CA SER A 226 13.34 -10.04 13.87
C SER A 226 13.04 -11.21 14.83
N GLY A 227 12.68 -12.36 14.29
CA GLY A 227 12.25 -13.55 15.03
C GLY A 227 13.36 -14.43 15.59
N THR A 228 14.62 -13.98 15.59
CA THR A 228 15.77 -14.73 16.15
C THR A 228 16.69 -13.81 16.96
N ASN A 229 17.80 -14.37 17.49
CA ASN A 229 18.76 -13.56 18.22
C ASN A 229 19.40 -12.46 17.32
N PRO A 230 19.83 -11.33 17.90
CA PRO A 230 20.32 -10.19 17.11
C PRO A 230 21.53 -10.50 16.21
N PHE A 231 22.40 -11.41 16.60
CA PHE A 231 23.59 -11.74 15.81
C PHE A 231 23.22 -12.53 14.56
N GLU A 232 22.35 -13.51 14.69
CA GLU A 232 21.82 -14.31 13.57
C GLU A 232 20.98 -13.45 12.64
N ALA A 233 20.11 -12.59 13.21
CA ALA A 233 19.31 -11.64 12.46
C ALA A 233 20.17 -10.72 11.59
N ILE A 234 21.20 -10.09 12.16
CA ILE A 234 22.13 -9.21 11.44
C ILE A 234 22.90 -9.96 10.36
N SER A 235 23.41 -11.16 10.66
CA SER A 235 24.15 -12.00 9.71
C SER A 235 23.29 -12.39 8.52
N SER A 236 22.09 -12.88 8.77
CA SER A 236 21.13 -13.30 7.75
C SER A 236 20.66 -12.11 6.90
N ALA A 237 20.30 -11.00 7.54
CA ALA A 237 19.87 -9.79 6.86
C ALA A 237 20.98 -9.20 5.98
N TYR A 238 22.23 -9.12 6.49
CA TYR A 238 23.36 -8.63 5.72
C TYR A 238 23.59 -9.49 4.48
N SER A 239 23.68 -10.80 4.65
CA SER A 239 23.96 -11.73 3.55
C SER A 239 22.89 -11.67 2.47
N TYR A 240 21.62 -11.66 2.87
CA TYR A 240 20.47 -11.55 1.97
C TYR A 240 20.45 -10.22 1.19
N LEU A 241 20.53 -9.09 1.90
CA LEU A 241 20.50 -7.77 1.29
C LEU A 241 21.71 -7.50 0.40
N ASN A 242 22.90 -7.94 0.81
CA ASN A 242 24.11 -7.85 0.00
C ASN A 242 23.94 -8.64 -1.31
N TYR A 243 23.38 -9.86 -1.24
CA TYR A 243 23.12 -10.66 -2.44
C TYR A 243 22.17 -9.97 -3.40
N ILE A 244 20.98 -9.53 -2.95
CA ILE A 244 19.98 -8.92 -3.82
C ILE A 244 20.43 -7.53 -4.34
N SER A 245 21.24 -6.78 -3.61
CA SER A 245 21.76 -5.48 -4.02
C SER A 245 22.71 -5.52 -5.22
N LYS A 246 23.32 -6.68 -5.49
CA LYS A 246 24.18 -6.90 -6.67
C LYS A 246 23.40 -6.78 -7.97
N ASN A 247 22.10 -7.13 -7.97
CA ASN A 247 21.25 -6.97 -9.13
C ASN A 247 20.87 -5.49 -9.33
N LYS A 248 21.29 -4.90 -10.45
CA LYS A 248 21.01 -3.50 -10.80
C LYS A 248 19.52 -3.17 -10.97
N ASN A 249 18.70 -4.19 -11.20
CA ASN A 249 17.25 -4.06 -11.41
C ASN A 249 16.44 -4.20 -10.10
N VAL A 250 17.10 -4.41 -8.96
CA VAL A 250 16.47 -4.47 -7.65
C VAL A 250 16.65 -3.16 -6.92
N ARG A 251 15.57 -2.69 -6.29
CA ARG A 251 15.59 -1.61 -5.29
C ARG A 251 14.88 -2.10 -4.05
N PHE A 252 15.43 -1.82 -2.88
CA PHE A 252 14.76 -2.13 -1.62
C PHE A 252 14.72 -0.94 -0.67
N LEU A 253 13.71 -0.95 0.17
CA LEU A 253 13.55 -0.08 1.33
C LEU A 253 13.42 -0.98 2.56
N LEU A 254 14.38 -0.88 3.47
CA LEU A 254 14.40 -1.60 4.74
C LEU A 254 14.22 -0.62 5.89
N THR A 255 13.42 -0.98 6.88
CA THR A 255 13.47 -0.37 8.21
C THR A 255 14.08 -1.35 9.20
N THR A 256 14.90 -0.85 10.11
CA THR A 256 15.52 -1.68 11.14
C THR A 256 15.88 -0.87 12.37
N HIS A 257 15.97 -1.53 13.49
CA HIS A 257 16.60 -1.02 14.71
C HIS A 257 18.05 -1.52 14.90
N PHE A 258 18.53 -2.41 14.02
CA PHE A 258 19.89 -2.95 14.10
C PHE A 258 20.94 -1.96 13.54
N ILE A 259 21.49 -1.13 14.41
CA ILE A 259 22.52 -0.14 14.06
C ILE A 259 23.75 -0.82 13.41
N ARG A 260 24.14 -1.99 13.93
CA ARG A 260 25.28 -2.76 13.42
C ARG A 260 25.09 -3.19 11.97
N LEU A 261 23.88 -3.60 11.58
CA LEU A 261 23.55 -3.91 10.18
C LEU A 261 23.79 -2.70 9.27
N CYS A 262 23.37 -1.52 9.71
CA CYS A 262 23.55 -0.30 8.93
C CYS A 262 25.02 0.10 8.77
N LYS A 263 25.83 -0.07 9.81
CA LYS A 263 27.27 0.17 9.75
C LYS A 263 27.98 -0.76 8.75
N LEU A 264 27.55 -2.03 8.65
CA LEU A 264 28.09 -2.97 7.67
C LEU A 264 27.84 -2.52 6.21
N PHE A 265 26.81 -1.72 5.96
CA PHE A 265 26.49 -1.15 4.64
C PHE A 265 26.95 0.30 4.45
N GLU A 266 27.70 0.88 5.37
CA GLU A 266 28.08 2.30 5.34
C GLU A 266 28.92 2.66 4.10
N ASN A 267 29.77 1.74 3.66
CA ASN A 267 30.64 1.93 2.49
C ASN A 267 30.09 1.35 1.18
N GLU A 268 28.84 0.81 1.20
CA GLU A 268 28.24 0.23 0.03
C GLU A 268 27.68 1.30 -0.92
N SER A 269 28.25 1.38 -2.12
CA SER A 269 27.89 2.40 -3.11
C SER A 269 26.42 2.36 -3.58
N LYS A 270 25.75 1.21 -3.47
CA LYS A 270 24.38 0.96 -3.93
C LYS A 270 23.31 1.14 -2.86
N ILE A 271 23.71 1.36 -1.61
CA ILE A 271 22.84 1.46 -0.45
C ILE A 271 23.07 2.81 0.24
N ILE A 272 22.02 3.39 0.78
CA ILE A 272 22.09 4.65 1.53
C ILE A 272 21.44 4.44 2.89
N ASN A 273 22.17 4.77 3.96
CA ASN A 273 21.63 4.83 5.29
C ASN A 273 20.91 6.16 5.53
N LYS A 274 19.70 6.06 6.05
CA LYS A 274 18.88 7.17 6.54
C LYS A 274 18.39 6.85 7.95
N SER A 275 17.96 7.88 8.65
CA SER A 275 17.42 7.72 10.00
C SER A 275 16.16 8.56 10.21
N MET A 276 15.34 8.13 11.16
CA MET A 276 14.26 8.95 11.68
C MET A 276 14.84 9.95 12.68
N LYS A 277 14.73 11.25 12.36
CA LYS A 277 15.29 12.31 13.19
C LYS A 277 14.60 12.37 14.53
N THR A 278 15.38 12.19 15.58
CA THR A 278 14.94 12.32 16.97
C THR A 278 15.69 13.48 17.61
N LYS A 279 15.01 14.28 18.41
CA LYS A 279 15.58 15.30 19.29
C LYS A 279 15.52 14.78 20.71
N LEU A 280 16.31 15.29 21.60
CA LEU A 280 16.21 15.04 23.04
C LEU A 280 15.59 16.28 23.69
N ASP A 281 14.70 16.09 24.65
CA ASP A 281 14.20 17.15 25.52
C ASP A 281 15.24 17.50 26.60
N THR A 282 14.90 18.42 27.48
CA THR A 282 15.74 18.85 28.61
C THR A 282 16.02 17.71 29.60
N ASN A 283 15.20 16.67 29.59
CA ASN A 283 15.29 15.49 30.46
C ASN A 283 15.87 14.26 29.74
N ASN A 284 16.54 14.48 28.58
CA ASN A 284 17.08 13.42 27.71
C ASN A 284 16.03 12.41 27.19
N ASN A 285 14.74 12.77 27.15
CA ASN A 285 13.74 11.93 26.53
C ASN A 285 13.67 12.18 25.00
N PRO A 286 13.46 11.14 24.18
CA PRO A 286 13.38 11.31 22.74
C PRO A 286 12.07 11.98 22.32
N ILE A 287 12.19 13.08 21.60
CA ILE A 287 11.10 13.73 20.87
C ILE A 287 11.18 13.29 19.42
N TYR A 288 10.17 12.55 18.96
CA TYR A 288 10.10 12.06 17.59
C TYR A 288 9.63 13.15 16.64
N THR A 289 10.46 13.50 15.67
CA THR A 289 10.10 14.52 14.68
C THR A 289 9.40 13.94 13.47
N TYR A 290 9.37 12.62 13.33
CA TYR A 290 8.85 11.87 12.17
C TYR A 290 9.46 12.29 10.82
N LYS A 291 10.62 12.96 10.84
CA LYS A 291 11.35 13.38 9.65
C LYS A 291 12.50 12.42 9.36
N ILE A 292 12.66 12.11 8.07
CA ILE A 292 13.79 11.34 7.56
C ILE A 292 14.99 12.28 7.37
N THR A 293 16.15 11.84 7.81
CA THR A 293 17.45 12.51 7.61
C THR A 293 18.49 11.51 7.10
N ASN A 294 19.65 12.01 6.67
CA ASN A 294 20.79 11.17 6.29
C ASN A 294 21.49 10.61 7.54
N GLY A 295 22.13 9.46 7.38
CA GLY A 295 22.93 8.82 8.41
C GLY A 295 22.18 7.74 9.18
N ILE A 296 22.79 7.24 10.24
CA ILE A 296 22.34 6.15 11.09
C ILE A 296 21.86 6.74 12.42
N SER A 297 20.70 6.32 12.91
CA SER A 297 20.22 6.73 14.24
C SER A 297 20.97 5.97 15.33
N THR A 298 21.51 6.70 16.29
CA THR A 298 22.16 6.15 17.50
C THR A 298 21.25 6.24 18.73
N VAL A 299 20.05 6.80 18.58
CA VAL A 299 19.13 7.01 19.70
C VAL A 299 18.54 5.68 20.16
N LYS A 300 18.75 5.36 21.41
CA LYS A 300 18.22 4.19 22.09
C LYS A 300 16.95 4.59 22.85
N GLY A 301 15.77 4.09 22.44
CA GLY A 301 14.47 4.54 22.98
C GLY A 301 13.94 3.71 24.16
N GLY A 302 14.53 2.55 24.47
CA GLY A 302 13.96 1.61 25.44
C GLY A 302 13.79 2.15 26.85
N VAL A 303 14.82 2.83 27.38
CA VAL A 303 14.79 3.41 28.75
C VAL A 303 13.71 4.48 28.88
N SER A 304 13.49 5.27 27.81
CA SER A 304 12.43 6.29 27.82
C SER A 304 11.02 5.68 27.93
N VAL A 305 10.82 4.49 27.35
CA VAL A 305 9.55 3.76 27.51
C VAL A 305 9.31 3.35 28.96
N LEU A 306 10.37 2.83 29.65
CA LEU A 306 10.29 2.49 31.07
C LEU A 306 9.94 3.71 31.93
N ARG A 307 10.56 4.86 31.62
CA ARG A 307 10.30 6.13 32.30
C ARG A 307 8.85 6.60 32.07
N ASN A 308 8.37 6.57 30.85
CA ASN A 308 7.01 6.96 30.51
C ASN A 308 5.94 6.06 31.16
N LEU A 309 6.26 4.78 31.35
CA LEU A 309 5.43 3.81 32.08
C LEU A 309 5.58 3.91 33.59
N LYS A 310 6.34 4.92 34.10
CA LYS A 310 6.57 5.18 35.54
C LYS A 310 7.16 3.98 36.30
N TYR A 311 8.13 3.29 35.67
CA TYR A 311 8.90 2.26 36.37
C TYR A 311 9.67 2.87 37.53
N PRO A 312 9.97 2.09 38.62
CA PRO A 312 10.79 2.57 39.75
C PRO A 312 12.14 3.13 39.25
N GLU A 313 12.57 4.25 39.83
CA GLU A 313 13.79 4.95 39.46
C GLU A 313 15.05 4.06 39.51
N ASN A 314 15.12 3.10 40.43
CA ASN A 314 16.22 2.16 40.50
C ASN A 314 16.34 1.28 39.25
N ILE A 315 15.20 0.84 38.68
CA ILE A 315 15.18 0.06 37.46
C ILE A 315 15.64 0.93 36.27
N ILE A 316 15.14 2.15 36.20
CA ILE A 316 15.52 3.11 35.12
C ILE A 316 17.01 3.42 35.16
N LYS A 317 17.56 3.74 36.34
CA LYS A 317 19.00 4.01 36.52
C LYS A 317 19.86 2.81 36.16
N MET A 318 19.50 1.62 36.62
CA MET A 318 20.21 0.39 36.31
C MET A 318 20.17 0.07 34.81
N SER A 319 19.00 0.19 34.16
CA SER A 319 18.85 -0.02 32.73
C SER A 319 19.69 0.97 31.92
N THR A 320 19.75 2.24 32.32
CA THR A 320 20.59 3.25 31.68
C THR A 320 22.06 2.88 31.77
N HIS A 321 22.54 2.53 32.98
CA HIS A 321 23.94 2.15 33.21
C HIS A 321 24.39 0.92 32.42
N ILE A 322 23.53 -0.12 32.35
CA ILE A 322 23.82 -1.32 31.55
C ILE A 322 23.83 -0.98 30.05
N LEU A 323 22.90 -0.13 29.60
CA LEU A 323 22.80 0.26 28.20
C LEU A 323 24.02 1.06 27.69
N GLU A 324 24.74 1.74 28.58
CA GLU A 324 25.98 2.44 28.26
C GLU A 324 27.20 1.49 28.13
N LYS A 325 27.12 0.31 28.76
CA LYS A 325 28.17 -0.71 28.71
C LYS A 325 28.09 -1.66 27.50
N ILE A 326 26.90 -1.74 26.89
CA ILE A 326 26.64 -2.54 25.68
C ILE A 326 26.69 -1.66 24.44
#